data_4a703a0985f9f94ce36462ba6970e1fc
#
_entry.id   4a703a0985f9f94ce36462ba6970e1fc
#
_cell.length_a   1.000
_cell.length_b   1.000
_cell.length_c   1.000
_cell.angle_alpha   90.00
_cell.angle_beta   90.00
_cell.angle_gamma   90.00
#
_symmetry.space_group_name_H-M   'P 1'
#
loop_
_entity.id
_entity.type
_entity.pdbx_description
1 polymer ?
#
loop_
_entity_poly.entity_id
_entity_poly.type
_entity_poly.pdbx_seq_one_letter_code
_entity_poly.pdbx_strand_id
1 'polypeptide(L)'
;MMRCMEQRISLVTLGVGDLVRSKAFYAQLGWRGQEVEETVFVQAGGLALVLWDRDKLAADCGLPGGPATGFGGIVLAQNVRSAGEVDEIVAAAAAAGAAVTRPPGATFYGGYAGVFTDPDGHAWEVAYNPGFALAEDGTLTIPDFSA
;
A
#
# COMPACT_ATOMS: atom_id res chain seq x y z
N MET A 1 31.28 -0.09 -18.86
CA MET A 1 29.82 -0.01 -19.04
C MET A 1 29.17 0.36 -17.72
N MET A 2 28.34 1.36 -17.72
CA MET A 2 27.57 1.72 -16.54
C MET A 2 26.41 0.76 -16.34
N ARG A 3 26.21 0.30 -15.09
CA ARG A 3 25.06 -0.53 -14.77
C ARG A 3 23.83 0.36 -14.59
N CYS A 4 22.75 0.05 -15.27
CA CYS A 4 21.48 0.72 -15.07
C CYS A 4 20.72 0.09 -13.91
N MET A 5 19.77 0.84 -13.33
CA MET A 5 18.87 0.29 -12.33
C MET A 5 17.87 -0.66 -13.02
N GLU A 6 17.78 -1.88 -12.53
CA GLU A 6 16.79 -2.84 -13.06
C GLU A 6 15.36 -2.34 -12.80
N GLN A 7 14.46 -2.65 -13.71
CA GLN A 7 13.06 -2.20 -13.65
C GLN A 7 12.25 -3.07 -12.68
N ARG A 8 12.56 -2.97 -11.39
CA ARG A 8 11.85 -3.70 -10.33
C ARG A 8 11.96 -2.96 -9.00
N ILE A 9 11.01 -3.23 -8.12
CA ILE A 9 11.01 -2.72 -6.74
C ILE A 9 11.13 -3.93 -5.82
N SER A 10 12.07 -3.90 -4.90
CA SER A 10 12.28 -4.99 -3.93
C SER A 10 11.51 -4.75 -2.63
N LEU A 11 11.57 -3.54 -2.11
CA LEU A 11 10.95 -3.19 -0.83
C LEU A 11 10.25 -1.84 -0.94
N VAL A 12 9.13 -1.71 -0.22
CA VAL A 12 8.53 -0.42 0.11
C VAL A 12 8.55 -0.32 1.63
N THR A 13 9.28 0.64 2.18
CA THR A 13 9.35 0.84 3.62
C THR A 13 8.50 2.03 4.02
N LEU A 14 7.56 1.79 4.92
CA LEU A 14 6.68 2.82 5.47
C LEU A 14 7.21 3.24 6.84
N GLY A 15 7.44 4.54 7.02
CA GLY A 15 7.78 5.10 8.32
C GLY A 15 6.54 5.17 9.20
N VAL A 16 6.63 4.62 10.40
CA VAL A 16 5.49 4.53 11.32
C VAL A 16 5.83 5.15 12.68
N GLY A 17 4.83 5.72 13.33
CA GLY A 17 4.99 6.32 14.65
C GLY A 17 4.91 5.30 15.78
N ASP A 18 4.19 4.20 15.56
CA ASP A 18 3.98 3.14 16.55
C ASP A 18 3.95 1.80 15.82
N LEU A 19 5.02 1.03 15.92
CA LEU A 19 5.16 -0.23 15.21
C LEU A 19 4.10 -1.25 15.62
N VAL A 20 3.76 -1.31 16.91
CA VAL A 20 2.73 -2.24 17.41
C VAL A 20 1.38 -1.92 16.79
N ARG A 21 1.01 -0.65 16.78
CA ARG A 21 -0.25 -0.18 16.19
C ARG A 21 -0.29 -0.48 14.68
N SER A 22 0.78 -0.17 13.98
CA SER A 22 0.88 -0.38 12.54
C SER A 22 0.79 -1.85 12.17
N LYS A 23 1.54 -2.70 12.86
CA LYS A 23 1.51 -4.15 12.68
C LYS A 23 0.10 -4.71 12.91
N ALA A 24 -0.57 -4.26 13.96
CA ALA A 24 -1.93 -4.70 14.29
C ALA A 24 -2.94 -4.27 13.22
N PHE A 25 -2.79 -3.06 12.69
CA PHE A 25 -3.65 -2.57 11.61
C PHE A 25 -3.59 -3.50 10.39
N TYR A 26 -2.39 -3.78 9.88
CA TYR A 26 -2.24 -4.65 8.72
C TYR A 26 -2.62 -6.10 9.00
N ALA A 27 -2.41 -6.57 10.24
CA ALA A 27 -2.85 -7.91 10.63
C ALA A 27 -4.38 -8.05 10.57
N GLN A 28 -5.13 -7.01 10.92
CA GLN A 28 -6.58 -7.01 10.79
C GLN A 28 -7.05 -7.07 9.34
N LEU A 29 -6.22 -6.62 8.40
CA LEU A 29 -6.49 -6.74 6.97
C LEU A 29 -6.02 -8.08 6.39
N GLY A 30 -5.49 -8.96 7.24
CA GLY A 30 -5.03 -10.28 6.82
C GLY A 30 -3.56 -10.35 6.43
N TRP A 31 -2.80 -9.26 6.61
CA TRP A 31 -1.39 -9.22 6.25
C TRP A 31 -0.53 -9.76 7.38
N ARG A 32 0.23 -10.81 7.10
CA ARG A 32 1.08 -11.49 8.08
C ARG A 32 2.54 -11.13 7.85
N GLY A 33 3.16 -10.49 8.84
CA GLY A 33 4.55 -10.10 8.79
C GLY A 33 5.40 -10.83 9.82
N GLN A 34 6.70 -10.72 9.62
CA GLN A 34 7.71 -11.19 10.56
C GLN A 34 8.40 -9.98 11.18
N GLU A 35 8.58 -10.00 12.47
CA GLU A 35 9.28 -8.93 13.16
C GLU A 35 10.71 -9.36 13.46
N VAL A 36 11.67 -8.53 13.05
CA VAL A 36 13.10 -8.74 13.28
C VAL A 36 13.70 -7.41 13.70
N GLU A 37 14.27 -7.34 14.89
CA GLU A 37 14.95 -6.12 15.39
C GLU A 37 14.10 -4.85 15.22
N GLU A 38 12.87 -4.88 15.72
CA GLU A 38 11.93 -3.75 15.67
C GLU A 38 11.54 -3.32 14.25
N THR A 39 11.63 -4.24 13.30
CA THR A 39 11.22 -4.02 11.92
C THR A 39 10.26 -5.13 11.50
N VAL A 40 9.18 -4.79 10.82
CA VAL A 40 8.21 -5.77 10.33
C VAL A 40 8.36 -5.92 8.82
N PHE A 41 8.53 -7.16 8.37
CA PHE A 41 8.62 -7.49 6.95
C PHE A 41 7.40 -8.30 6.53
N VAL A 42 6.70 -7.84 5.50
CA VAL A 42 5.50 -8.50 4.97
C VAL A 42 5.74 -8.82 3.50
N GLN A 43 5.67 -10.11 3.14
CA GLN A 43 5.74 -10.47 1.72
C GLN A 43 4.47 -9.98 1.00
N ALA A 44 4.65 -9.19 -0.04
CA ALA A 44 3.54 -8.57 -0.79
C ALA A 44 3.76 -8.84 -2.29
N GLY A 45 3.40 -10.04 -2.73
CA GLY A 45 3.68 -10.47 -4.09
C GLY A 45 5.19 -10.58 -4.32
N GLY A 46 5.69 -9.95 -5.36
CA GLY A 46 7.12 -9.96 -5.72
C GLY A 46 7.98 -8.96 -4.96
N LEU A 47 7.39 -8.17 -4.04
CA LEU A 47 8.13 -7.23 -3.20
C LEU A 47 7.76 -7.43 -1.74
N ALA A 48 8.44 -6.76 -0.84
CA ALA A 48 8.06 -6.74 0.56
C ALA A 48 7.61 -5.35 0.99
N LEU A 49 6.57 -5.30 1.81
CA LEU A 49 6.19 -4.11 2.54
C LEU A 49 6.89 -4.17 3.90
N VAL A 50 7.58 -3.10 4.26
CA VAL A 50 8.34 -3.03 5.51
C VAL A 50 7.79 -1.91 6.37
N LEU A 51 7.62 -2.17 7.66
CA LEU A 51 7.21 -1.16 8.63
C LEU A 51 8.38 -0.90 9.56
N TRP A 52 8.76 0.37 9.69
CA TRP A 52 9.87 0.76 10.53
C TRP A 52 9.64 2.14 11.13
N ASP A 53 10.24 2.38 12.29
CA ASP A 53 10.13 3.67 12.95
C ASP A 53 10.48 4.81 11.99
N ARG A 54 9.59 5.80 11.91
CA ARG A 54 9.70 6.90 10.94
C ARG A 54 10.99 7.69 11.12
N ASP A 55 11.39 8.00 12.36
CA ASP A 55 12.58 8.80 12.61
C ASP A 55 13.85 8.02 12.30
N LYS A 56 13.87 6.73 12.62
CA LYS A 56 14.99 5.85 12.26
C LYS A 56 15.12 5.71 10.75
N LEU A 57 14.00 5.56 10.07
CA LEU A 57 13.97 5.49 8.60
C LEU A 57 14.52 6.76 7.97
N ALA A 58 14.07 7.92 8.43
CA ALA A 58 14.56 9.20 7.93
C ALA A 58 16.06 9.34 8.14
N ALA A 59 16.54 9.02 9.34
CA ALA A 59 17.97 9.09 9.66
C ALA A 59 18.79 8.14 8.79
N ASP A 60 18.28 6.93 8.57
CA ASP A 60 18.95 5.94 7.71
C ASP A 60 19.08 6.44 6.27
N CYS A 61 18.09 7.19 5.80
CA CYS A 61 18.09 7.77 4.45
C CYS A 61 18.88 9.08 4.35
N GLY A 62 19.41 9.60 5.46
CA GLY A 62 20.08 10.90 5.46
C GLY A 62 19.14 12.07 5.25
N LEU A 63 17.87 11.92 5.62
CA LEU A 63 16.83 12.93 5.42
C LEU A 63 16.36 13.48 6.78
N PRO A 64 15.87 14.75 6.83
CA PRO A 64 15.30 15.27 8.05
C PRO A 64 14.05 14.50 8.44
N GLY A 65 13.95 14.15 9.73
CA GLY A 65 12.75 13.54 10.27
C GLY A 65 11.68 14.59 10.57
N GLY A 66 10.69 14.20 11.33
CA GLY A 66 9.61 15.06 11.78
C GLY A 66 8.25 14.43 11.51
N PRO A 67 7.17 15.10 11.93
CA PRO A 67 5.82 14.56 11.76
C PRO A 67 5.44 14.48 10.28
N ALA A 68 4.67 13.45 9.94
CA ALA A 68 4.08 13.35 8.62
C ALA A 68 2.92 14.35 8.53
N THR A 69 2.97 15.26 7.56
CA THR A 69 1.91 16.24 7.33
C THR A 69 1.54 16.27 5.86
N GLY A 70 0.24 16.23 5.59
CA GLY A 70 -0.28 16.28 4.23
C GLY A 70 0.05 15.05 3.37
N PHE A 71 -0.15 15.23 2.08
CA PHE A 71 0.08 14.16 1.11
C PHE A 71 1.57 14.06 0.76
N GLY A 72 2.13 12.86 0.90
CA GLY A 72 3.55 12.61 0.63
C GLY A 72 3.90 12.36 -0.85
N GLY A 73 2.93 12.39 -1.75
CA GLY A 73 3.16 12.18 -3.18
C GLY A 73 3.19 10.71 -3.60
N ILE A 74 2.88 9.78 -2.70
CA ILE A 74 2.86 8.34 -2.97
C ILE A 74 1.52 7.75 -2.57
N VAL A 75 0.96 6.92 -3.45
CA VAL A 75 -0.22 6.11 -3.16
C VAL A 75 0.16 4.66 -3.46
N LEU A 76 -0.05 3.79 -2.48
CA LEU A 76 0.03 2.36 -2.70
C LEU A 76 -1.34 1.87 -3.17
N ALA A 77 -1.37 0.92 -4.07
CA ALA A 77 -2.64 0.44 -4.62
C ALA A 77 -2.69 -1.08 -4.64
N GLN A 78 -3.89 -1.60 -4.39
CA GLN A 78 -4.21 -2.99 -4.65
C GLN A 78 -5.34 -3.04 -5.66
N ASN A 79 -5.10 -3.70 -6.79
CA ASN A 79 -6.16 -4.01 -7.74
C ASN A 79 -6.86 -5.29 -7.33
N VAL A 80 -8.19 -5.26 -7.43
CA VAL A 80 -9.06 -6.39 -7.08
C VAL A 80 -9.96 -6.72 -8.26
N ARG A 81 -10.78 -7.77 -8.12
CA ARG A 81 -11.50 -8.36 -9.26
C ARG A 81 -12.96 -7.93 -9.37
N SER A 82 -13.46 -7.17 -8.41
CA SER A 82 -14.85 -6.71 -8.43
C SER A 82 -15.04 -5.45 -7.58
N ALA A 83 -16.11 -4.72 -7.87
CA ALA A 83 -16.50 -3.58 -7.05
C ALA A 83 -16.85 -4.01 -5.61
N GLY A 84 -17.44 -5.20 -5.44
CA GLY A 84 -17.75 -5.74 -4.12
C GLY A 84 -16.52 -5.95 -3.27
N GLU A 85 -15.40 -6.40 -3.86
CA GLU A 85 -14.14 -6.54 -3.14
C GLU A 85 -13.59 -5.19 -2.68
N VAL A 86 -13.75 -4.14 -3.49
CA VAL A 86 -13.36 -2.78 -3.09
C VAL A 86 -14.14 -2.37 -1.84
N ASP A 87 -15.45 -2.52 -1.85
CA ASP A 87 -16.30 -2.17 -0.71
C ASP A 87 -15.90 -2.93 0.55
N GLU A 88 -15.66 -4.23 0.43
CA GLU A 88 -15.31 -5.08 1.56
C GLU A 88 -13.95 -4.69 2.18
N ILE A 89 -12.95 -4.44 1.35
CA ILE A 89 -11.61 -4.09 1.83
C ILE A 89 -11.61 -2.71 2.47
N VAL A 90 -12.25 -1.73 1.86
CA VAL A 90 -12.32 -0.38 2.44
C VAL A 90 -13.09 -0.38 3.76
N ALA A 91 -14.17 -1.15 3.85
CA ALA A 91 -14.91 -1.30 5.10
C ALA A 91 -14.07 -1.99 6.18
N ALA A 92 -13.30 -3.02 5.83
CA ALA A 92 -12.40 -3.69 6.77
C ALA A 92 -11.29 -2.76 7.25
N ALA A 93 -10.75 -1.93 6.36
CA ALA A 93 -9.73 -0.95 6.72
C ALA A 93 -10.29 0.08 7.70
N ALA A 94 -11.48 0.59 7.44
CA ALA A 94 -12.15 1.54 8.34
C ALA A 94 -12.37 0.91 9.73
N ALA A 95 -12.81 -0.34 9.78
CA ALA A 95 -13.00 -1.07 11.04
C ALA A 95 -11.68 -1.30 11.78
N ALA A 96 -10.56 -1.38 11.07
CA ALA A 96 -9.23 -1.55 11.64
C ALA A 96 -8.58 -0.22 12.08
N GLY A 97 -9.22 0.93 11.83
CA GLY A 97 -8.73 2.24 12.25
C GLY A 97 -8.27 3.16 11.14
N ALA A 98 -8.47 2.79 9.88
CA ALA A 98 -8.15 3.67 8.76
C ALA A 98 -9.12 4.84 8.65
N ALA A 99 -8.65 5.93 8.07
CA ALA A 99 -9.51 7.03 7.64
C ALA A 99 -9.85 6.85 6.17
N VAL A 100 -11.13 6.79 5.84
CA VAL A 100 -11.56 6.71 4.43
C VAL A 100 -11.56 8.14 3.88
N THR A 101 -10.62 8.43 2.99
CA THR A 101 -10.48 9.78 2.43
C THR A 101 -11.29 9.97 1.16
N ARG A 102 -11.53 8.88 0.44
CA ARG A 102 -12.45 8.86 -0.70
C ARG A 102 -13.29 7.58 -0.65
N PRO A 103 -14.57 7.66 -0.34
CA PRO A 103 -15.44 6.48 -0.31
C PRO A 103 -15.44 5.75 -1.65
N PRO A 104 -15.64 4.42 -1.66
CA PRO A 104 -15.73 3.68 -2.90
C PRO A 104 -16.80 4.23 -3.84
N GLY A 105 -16.44 4.36 -5.11
CA GLY A 105 -17.35 4.88 -6.12
C GLY A 105 -16.81 4.63 -7.53
N ALA A 106 -17.65 4.92 -8.51
CA ALA A 106 -17.30 4.78 -9.92
C ALA A 106 -16.15 5.72 -10.29
N THR A 107 -15.27 5.23 -11.15
CA THR A 107 -14.13 5.99 -11.67
C THR A 107 -14.40 6.46 -13.10
N PHE A 108 -13.59 7.44 -13.55
CA PHE A 108 -13.72 7.97 -14.92
C PHE A 108 -13.34 6.94 -15.99
N TYR A 109 -12.59 5.90 -15.64
CA TYR A 109 -12.15 4.86 -16.58
C TYR A 109 -13.06 3.62 -16.59
N GLY A 110 -14.27 3.73 -16.05
CA GLY A 110 -15.23 2.62 -16.05
C GLY A 110 -15.02 1.59 -14.95
N GLY A 111 -14.20 1.91 -13.97
CA GLY A 111 -13.92 1.06 -12.82
C GLY A 111 -14.61 1.53 -11.56
N TYR A 112 -14.07 1.09 -10.41
CA TYR A 112 -14.61 1.37 -9.10
C TYR A 112 -13.47 1.37 -8.08
N ALA A 113 -13.34 2.42 -7.28
CA ALA A 113 -12.20 2.54 -6.37
C ALA A 113 -12.54 3.34 -5.13
N GLY A 114 -11.81 3.08 -4.06
CA GLY A 114 -11.85 3.86 -2.83
C GLY A 114 -10.44 4.07 -2.30
N VAL A 115 -10.27 5.05 -1.42
CA VAL A 115 -8.98 5.39 -0.83
C VAL A 115 -9.13 5.51 0.67
N PHE A 116 -8.18 4.93 1.39
CA PHE A 116 -8.06 5.12 2.83
C PHE A 116 -6.60 5.46 3.18
N THR A 117 -6.41 6.04 4.36
CA THR A 117 -5.08 6.19 4.93
C THR A 117 -4.94 5.25 6.13
N ASP A 118 -3.75 4.67 6.27
CA ASP A 118 -3.43 3.87 7.43
C ASP A 118 -3.27 4.77 8.68
N PRO A 119 -3.03 4.22 9.89
CA PRO A 119 -2.90 5.04 11.10
C PRO A 119 -1.78 6.10 11.04
N ASP A 120 -0.82 5.94 10.15
CA ASP A 120 0.29 6.88 9.97
C ASP A 120 0.07 7.83 8.79
N GLY A 121 -1.07 7.76 8.12
CA GLY A 121 -1.40 8.65 7.01
C GLY A 121 -0.93 8.17 5.64
N HIS A 122 -0.41 6.94 5.53
CA HIS A 122 -0.03 6.38 4.23
C HIS A 122 -1.28 6.03 3.43
N ALA A 123 -1.35 6.54 2.19
CA ALA A 123 -2.53 6.39 1.34
C ALA A 123 -2.52 5.07 0.59
N TRP A 124 -3.67 4.41 0.60
CA TRP A 124 -3.93 3.17 -0.12
C TRP A 124 -5.16 3.34 -1.01
N GLU A 125 -5.02 3.00 -2.29
CA GLU A 125 -6.16 2.89 -3.20
C GLU A 125 -6.49 1.41 -3.37
N VAL A 126 -7.77 1.07 -3.24
CA VAL A 126 -8.29 -0.25 -3.59
C VAL A 126 -9.14 -0.06 -4.83
N ALA A 127 -8.78 -0.70 -5.93
CA ALA A 127 -9.37 -0.43 -7.23
C ALA A 127 -9.76 -1.68 -7.99
N TYR A 128 -10.94 -1.64 -8.59
CA TYR A 128 -11.34 -2.56 -9.63
C TYR A 128 -11.30 -1.83 -10.96
N ASN A 129 -10.42 -2.27 -11.85
CA ASN A 129 -10.32 -1.75 -13.21
C ASN A 129 -10.61 -2.89 -14.19
N PRO A 130 -11.74 -2.87 -14.92
CA PRO A 130 -12.07 -3.95 -15.85
C PRO A 130 -11.06 -4.08 -17.00
N GLY A 131 -10.26 -3.03 -17.26
CA GLY A 131 -9.19 -3.07 -18.25
C GLY A 131 -7.91 -3.74 -17.76
N PHE A 132 -7.80 -4.04 -16.47
CA PHE A 132 -6.64 -4.69 -15.88
C PHE A 132 -6.96 -6.14 -15.52
N ALA A 133 -6.42 -7.08 -16.30
CA ALA A 133 -6.55 -8.50 -15.98
C ALA A 133 -5.54 -8.88 -14.89
N LEU A 134 -6.03 -9.53 -13.84
CA LEU A 134 -5.18 -10.05 -12.78
C LEU A 134 -4.98 -11.55 -12.97
N ALA A 135 -3.75 -12.01 -12.74
CA ALA A 135 -3.46 -13.44 -12.70
C ALA A 135 -4.19 -14.08 -11.51
N GLU A 136 -4.22 -15.41 -11.49
CA GLU A 136 -4.89 -16.16 -10.41
C GLU A 136 -4.34 -15.78 -9.02
N ASP A 137 -3.05 -15.50 -8.93
CA ASP A 137 -2.39 -15.08 -7.70
C ASP A 137 -2.53 -13.58 -7.39
N GLY A 138 -3.26 -12.83 -8.24
CA GLY A 138 -3.46 -11.38 -8.08
C GLY A 138 -2.43 -10.50 -8.77
N THR A 139 -1.43 -11.08 -9.41
CA THR A 139 -0.40 -10.31 -10.11
C THR A 139 -1.00 -9.51 -11.26
N LEU A 140 -0.63 -8.23 -11.31
CA LEU A 140 -1.03 -7.31 -12.36
C LEU A 140 0.00 -7.33 -13.49
N THR A 141 -0.50 -7.44 -14.71
CA THR A 141 0.29 -7.17 -15.91
C THR A 141 -0.34 -5.99 -16.63
N ILE A 142 0.42 -4.91 -16.81
CA ILE A 142 -0.09 -3.72 -17.50
C ILE A 142 -0.33 -4.08 -18.97
N PRO A 143 -1.53 -3.82 -19.49
CA PRO A 143 -1.81 -4.09 -20.90
C PRO A 143 -1.01 -3.16 -21.82
N ASP A 144 -0.90 -3.54 -23.06
CA ASP A 144 -0.33 -2.67 -24.09
C ASP A 144 -1.41 -1.71 -24.56
N PHE A 145 -1.32 -0.46 -24.11
CA PHE A 145 -2.29 0.58 -24.45
C PHE A 145 -2.17 1.09 -25.90
N SER A 146 -1.08 0.74 -26.59
CA SER A 146 -0.89 1.12 -27.97
C SER A 146 -1.46 0.11 -28.98
N ALA A 147 -1.88 -1.06 -28.47
CA ALA A 147 -2.42 -2.13 -29.30
C ALA A 147 -3.87 -1.88 -29.72
#